data_9c842a32f0ae42e283ecac5d058d5d50
#
_entry.id   9c842a32f0ae42e283ecac5d058d5d50
#
_cell.length_a   1.000
_cell.length_b   1.000
_cell.length_c   1.000
_cell.angle_alpha   90.00
_cell.angle_beta   90.00
_cell.angle_gamma   90.00
#
_symmetry.space_group_name_H-M   'P 1'
#
loop_
_entity.id
_entity.type
_entity.pdbx_description
1 polymer ?
#
loop_
_entity_poly.entity_id
_entity_poly.type
_entity_poly.pdbx_seq_one_letter_code
_entity_poly.pdbx_strand_id
1 'polypeptide(L)'
;MIMPGLLLIGAGLVISVADTIPRYDVRPTCRAAVEMIGGGTGGRSVENCMAGEEGARKELEKDWSGFPNVERTQCVATMAKGGSPSYVELAVCLDMMRDSRTHHEEERAKKTQKPAGKR
;
A
#
# COMPACT_ATOMS: atom_id res chain seq x y z
N MET A 1 21.92 -36.42 -38.12
CA MET A 1 20.62 -36.30 -37.41
C MET A 1 20.74 -35.13 -36.45
N ILE A 2 20.06 -34.04 -36.78
CA ILE A 2 20.04 -32.86 -35.94
C ILE A 2 18.75 -32.98 -35.09
N MET A 3 18.90 -33.15 -33.78
CA MET A 3 17.78 -33.05 -32.86
C MET A 3 17.45 -31.59 -32.66
N PRO A 4 16.20 -31.16 -32.90
CA PRO A 4 15.82 -29.84 -32.52
C PRO A 4 15.72 -29.81 -30.99
N GLY A 5 16.60 -29.05 -30.36
CA GLY A 5 16.52 -28.79 -28.94
C GLY A 5 15.22 -28.07 -28.63
N LEU A 6 14.40 -28.74 -27.86
CA LEU A 6 13.16 -28.13 -27.33
C LEU A 6 13.56 -27.05 -26.31
N LEU A 7 13.57 -25.82 -26.75
CA LEU A 7 13.71 -24.68 -25.86
C LEU A 7 12.38 -24.57 -25.08
N LEU A 8 12.40 -25.16 -23.90
CA LEU A 8 11.37 -24.88 -22.89
C LEU A 8 11.57 -23.44 -22.40
N ILE A 9 10.88 -22.52 -23.05
CA ILE A 9 10.73 -21.18 -22.53
C ILE A 9 9.79 -21.31 -21.33
N GLY A 10 10.35 -21.46 -20.15
CA GLY A 10 9.60 -21.37 -18.91
C GLY A 10 9.03 -19.97 -18.81
N ALA A 11 7.72 -19.83 -19.05
CA ALA A 11 7.01 -18.62 -18.73
C ALA A 11 7.02 -18.48 -17.20
N GLY A 12 8.00 -17.76 -16.67
CA GLY A 12 8.02 -17.39 -15.26
C GLY A 12 6.82 -16.51 -15.01
N LEU A 13 5.88 -16.98 -14.19
CA LEU A 13 4.82 -16.15 -13.65
C LEU A 13 5.47 -15.06 -12.77
N VAL A 14 5.65 -13.88 -13.33
CA VAL A 14 6.03 -12.72 -12.55
C VAL A 14 4.77 -12.26 -11.82
N ILE A 15 4.53 -12.79 -10.62
CA ILE A 15 3.50 -12.26 -9.74
C ILE A 15 4.03 -10.93 -9.21
N SER A 16 3.46 -9.84 -9.70
CA SER A 16 3.76 -8.53 -9.15
C SER A 16 3.36 -8.50 -7.69
N VAL A 17 4.27 -8.09 -6.79
CA VAL A 17 4.02 -7.97 -5.35
C VAL A 17 2.82 -7.06 -5.07
N ALA A 18 2.47 -6.18 -6.02
CA ALA A 18 1.36 -5.25 -5.92
C ALA A 18 -0.01 -5.86 -6.22
N ASP A 19 -0.09 -7.07 -6.78
CA ASP A 19 -1.37 -7.69 -7.15
C ASP A 19 -2.14 -8.24 -5.94
N THR A 20 -1.43 -8.59 -4.89
CA THR A 20 -2.02 -9.07 -3.63
C THR A 20 -1.56 -8.21 -2.47
N ILE A 21 -2.41 -8.12 -1.46
CA ILE A 21 -2.04 -7.44 -0.24
C ILE A 21 -0.85 -8.16 0.42
N PRO A 22 0.21 -7.45 0.84
CA PRO A 22 1.34 -8.09 1.49
C PRO A 22 0.95 -8.66 2.84
N ARG A 23 1.65 -9.71 3.27
CA ARG A 23 1.48 -10.28 4.60
C ARG A 23 2.54 -9.71 5.52
N TYR A 24 2.10 -8.97 6.53
CA TYR A 24 2.99 -8.39 7.52
C TYR A 24 2.83 -9.09 8.87
N ASP A 25 3.95 -9.36 9.52
CA ASP A 25 3.96 -9.65 10.94
C ASP A 25 4.03 -8.31 11.68
N VAL A 26 2.89 -7.87 12.20
CA VAL A 26 2.77 -6.55 12.83
C VAL A 26 3.00 -6.57 14.35
N ARG A 27 3.21 -7.74 14.94
CA ARG A 27 3.44 -7.85 16.38
C ARG A 27 4.69 -7.11 16.85
N PRO A 28 5.85 -7.24 16.18
CA PRO A 28 7.02 -6.43 16.55
C PRO A 28 6.78 -4.93 16.41
N THR A 29 6.04 -4.52 15.38
CA THR A 29 5.66 -3.12 15.16
C THR A 29 4.81 -2.60 16.31
N CYS A 30 3.83 -3.37 16.75
CA CYS A 30 2.97 -3.02 17.87
C CYS A 30 3.72 -2.99 19.19
N ARG A 31 4.62 -3.94 19.43
CA ARG A 31 5.47 -3.93 20.63
C ARG A 31 6.33 -2.68 20.70
N ALA A 32 6.98 -2.33 19.60
CA ALA A 32 7.83 -1.14 19.53
C ALA A 32 7.01 0.13 19.77
N ALA A 33 5.83 0.23 19.19
CA ALA A 33 4.94 1.38 19.37
C ALA A 33 4.51 1.54 20.82
N VAL A 34 4.15 0.45 21.50
CA VAL A 34 3.74 0.47 22.92
C VAL A 34 4.91 0.85 23.80
N GLU A 35 6.10 0.33 23.55
CA GLU A 35 7.32 0.66 24.31
C GLU A 35 7.70 2.13 24.18
N MET A 36 7.55 2.71 22.98
CA MET A 36 7.87 4.13 22.75
C MET A 36 6.99 5.09 23.56
N ILE A 37 5.78 4.69 23.92
CA ILE A 37 4.85 5.53 24.68
C ILE A 37 4.82 5.18 26.17
N GLY A 38 5.81 4.44 26.68
CA GLY A 38 5.97 4.16 28.11
C GLY A 38 5.19 2.96 28.64
N GLY A 39 4.85 2.01 27.79
CA GLY A 39 4.16 0.77 28.18
C GLY A 39 2.64 0.86 28.07
N GLY A 40 1.97 -0.26 28.23
CA GLY A 40 0.57 -0.48 27.86
C GLY A 40 -0.50 0.16 28.76
N THR A 41 -0.35 1.42 29.15
CA THR A 41 -1.34 2.16 29.92
C THR A 41 -2.27 2.97 29.01
N GLY A 42 -3.48 3.23 29.46
CA GLY A 42 -4.45 4.09 28.74
C GLY A 42 -5.04 3.48 27.46
N GLY A 43 -5.23 2.16 27.42
CA GLY A 43 -5.84 1.48 26.28
C GLY A 43 -4.88 1.21 25.11
N ARG A 44 -3.61 1.52 25.26
CA ARG A 44 -2.57 1.31 24.27
C ARG A 44 -1.78 0.04 24.54
N SER A 45 -2.45 -1.09 24.46
CA SER A 45 -1.83 -2.41 24.59
C SER A 45 -1.40 -2.93 23.21
N VAL A 46 -0.52 -3.95 23.22
CA VAL A 46 -0.15 -4.66 21.99
C VAL A 46 -1.39 -5.25 21.33
N GLU A 47 -2.33 -5.79 22.10
CA GLU A 47 -3.57 -6.36 21.59
C GLU A 47 -4.45 -5.33 20.87
N ASN A 48 -4.58 -4.14 21.45
CA ASN A 48 -5.32 -3.05 20.80
C ASN A 48 -4.65 -2.60 19.50
N CYS A 49 -3.32 -2.50 19.51
CA CYS A 49 -2.57 -2.20 18.31
C CYS A 49 -2.78 -3.28 17.23
N MET A 50 -2.69 -4.55 17.63
CA MET A 50 -2.91 -5.70 16.72
C MET A 50 -4.33 -5.69 16.13
N ALA A 51 -5.33 -5.36 16.93
CA ALA A 51 -6.72 -5.23 16.47
C ALA A 51 -6.88 -4.10 15.43
N GLY A 52 -6.22 -2.98 15.65
CA GLY A 52 -6.19 -1.86 14.70
C GLY A 52 -5.52 -2.23 13.38
N GLU A 53 -4.41 -2.95 13.45
CA GLU A 53 -3.70 -3.47 12.27
C GLU A 53 -4.56 -4.45 11.48
N GLU A 54 -5.24 -5.36 12.16
CA GLU A 54 -6.14 -6.33 11.52
C GLU A 54 -7.33 -5.65 10.85
N GLY A 55 -7.89 -4.63 11.49
CA GLY A 55 -8.95 -3.81 10.91
C GLY A 55 -8.49 -3.10 9.63
N ALA A 56 -7.31 -2.51 9.67
CA ALA A 56 -6.71 -1.87 8.49
C ALA A 56 -6.46 -2.87 7.37
N ARG A 57 -5.96 -4.06 7.69
CA ARG A 57 -5.76 -5.13 6.71
C ARG A 57 -7.06 -5.50 6.00
N LYS A 58 -8.14 -5.68 6.75
CA LYS A 58 -9.46 -6.03 6.20
C LYS A 58 -10.00 -4.94 5.29
N GLU A 59 -9.87 -3.68 5.68
CA GLU A 59 -10.29 -2.57 4.83
C GLU A 59 -9.46 -2.49 3.54
N LEU A 60 -8.15 -2.70 3.65
CA LEU A 60 -7.27 -2.75 2.48
C LEU A 60 -7.64 -3.88 1.53
N GLU A 61 -8.01 -5.06 2.04
CA GLU A 61 -8.45 -6.18 1.20
C GLU A 61 -9.66 -5.82 0.36
N LYS A 62 -10.62 -5.10 0.93
CA LYS A 62 -11.81 -4.66 0.21
C LYS A 62 -11.50 -3.71 -0.94
N ASP A 63 -10.56 -2.80 -0.72
CA ASP A 63 -10.27 -1.70 -1.63
C ASP A 63 -9.04 -1.95 -2.50
N TRP A 64 -8.32 -3.05 -2.28
CA TRP A 64 -7.01 -3.27 -2.88
C TRP A 64 -7.00 -3.15 -4.40
N SER A 65 -7.93 -3.80 -5.06
CA SER A 65 -8.03 -3.76 -6.52
C SER A 65 -8.46 -2.39 -7.06
N GLY A 66 -9.07 -1.56 -6.23
CA GLY A 66 -9.46 -0.19 -6.60
C GLY A 66 -8.31 0.81 -6.62
N PHE A 67 -7.19 0.49 -5.98
CA PHE A 67 -6.00 1.33 -6.05
C PHE A 67 -5.22 1.04 -7.34
N PRO A 68 -4.74 2.07 -8.05
CA PRO A 68 -3.87 1.85 -9.21
C PRO A 68 -2.62 1.06 -8.86
N ASN A 69 -2.18 0.21 -9.77
CA ASN A 69 -1.01 -0.65 -9.54
C ASN A 69 0.24 0.14 -9.17
N VAL A 70 0.46 1.29 -9.78
CA VAL A 70 1.63 2.14 -9.49
C VAL A 70 1.60 2.65 -8.04
N GLU A 71 0.43 3.00 -7.53
CA GLU A 71 0.27 3.46 -6.15
C GLU A 71 0.50 2.32 -5.16
N ARG A 72 -0.06 1.14 -5.43
CA ARG A 72 0.17 -0.05 -4.60
C ARG A 72 1.64 -0.42 -4.54
N THR A 73 2.30 -0.47 -5.69
CA THR A 73 3.73 -0.80 -5.79
C THR A 73 4.57 0.19 -5.01
N GLN A 74 4.29 1.47 -5.15
CA GLN A 74 5.05 2.52 -4.48
C GLN A 74 4.86 2.49 -2.96
N CYS A 75 3.63 2.31 -2.48
CA CYS A 75 3.35 2.25 -1.06
C CYS A 75 3.93 0.99 -0.41
N VAL A 76 3.84 -0.16 -1.08
CA VAL A 76 4.47 -1.40 -0.58
C VAL A 76 5.99 -1.24 -0.51
N ALA A 77 6.61 -0.62 -1.52
CA ALA A 77 8.06 -0.36 -1.51
C ALA A 77 8.46 0.59 -0.37
N THR A 78 7.64 1.60 -0.09
CA THR A 78 7.87 2.53 1.01
C THR A 78 7.83 1.81 2.37
N MET A 79 6.87 0.92 2.56
CA MET A 79 6.78 0.11 3.78
C MET A 79 8.00 -0.80 3.96
N ALA A 80 8.51 -1.38 2.89
CA ALA A 80 9.70 -2.23 2.94
C ALA A 80 10.95 -1.47 3.40
N LYS A 81 11.04 -0.19 3.12
CA LYS A 81 12.17 0.65 3.53
C LYS A 81 12.09 1.09 4.99
N GLY A 82 10.91 1.13 5.57
CA GLY A 82 10.68 1.63 6.92
C GLY A 82 11.09 0.71 8.05
N GLY A 83 11.36 -0.57 7.78
CA GLY A 83 11.81 -1.55 8.78
C GLY A 83 10.74 -2.06 9.73
N SER A 84 9.60 -1.40 9.86
CA SER A 84 8.49 -1.80 10.72
C SER A 84 7.20 -1.80 9.93
N PRO A 85 6.83 -2.93 9.33
CA PRO A 85 5.66 -2.99 8.47
C PRO A 85 4.37 -2.77 9.26
N SER A 86 3.43 -2.04 8.65
CA SER A 86 2.15 -1.71 9.27
C SER A 86 1.07 -1.57 8.19
N TYR A 87 -0.07 -2.22 8.41
CA TYR A 87 -1.23 -2.07 7.53
C TYR A 87 -1.88 -0.68 7.68
N VAL A 88 -1.85 -0.13 8.89
CA VAL A 88 -2.33 1.23 9.13
C VAL A 88 -1.52 2.24 8.30
N GLU A 89 -0.20 2.14 8.34
CA GLU A 89 0.66 3.01 7.54
C GLU A 89 0.53 2.78 6.04
N LEU A 90 0.35 1.54 5.62
CA LEU A 90 0.10 1.22 4.21
C LEU A 90 -1.20 1.87 3.73
N ALA A 91 -2.26 1.79 4.54
CA ALA A 91 -3.53 2.45 4.25
C ALA A 91 -3.38 3.97 4.15
N VAL A 92 -2.64 4.58 5.06
CA VAL A 92 -2.36 6.02 5.03
C VAL A 92 -1.61 6.41 3.75
N CYS A 93 -0.60 5.65 3.36
CA CYS A 93 0.14 5.89 2.13
C CYS A 93 -0.78 5.87 0.90
N LEU A 94 -1.62 4.86 0.79
CA LEU A 94 -2.56 4.71 -0.33
C LEU A 94 -3.63 5.81 -0.35
N ASP A 95 -4.15 6.18 0.81
CA ASP A 95 -5.12 7.27 0.93
C ASP A 95 -4.51 8.62 0.52
N MET A 96 -3.29 8.89 0.94
CA MET A 96 -2.58 10.10 0.55
C MET A 96 -2.34 10.17 -0.96
N MET A 97 -2.00 9.04 -1.59
CA MET A 97 -1.83 8.97 -3.03
C MET A 97 -3.14 9.16 -3.78
N ARG A 98 -4.21 8.57 -3.28
CA ARG A 98 -5.57 8.75 -3.83
C ARG A 98 -5.98 10.22 -3.76
N ASP A 99 -5.79 10.87 -2.63
CA ASP A 99 -6.15 12.27 -2.45
C ASP A 99 -5.35 13.17 -3.38
N SER A 100 -4.05 12.93 -3.50
CA SER A 100 -3.17 13.68 -4.41
C SER A 100 -3.61 13.51 -5.86
N ARG A 101 -3.93 12.29 -6.29
CA ARG A 101 -4.40 12.00 -7.65
C ARG A 101 -5.72 12.71 -7.93
N THR A 102 -6.67 12.62 -7.00
CA THR A 102 -7.97 13.29 -7.12
C THR A 102 -7.80 14.80 -7.23
N HIS A 103 -6.94 15.38 -6.41
CA HIS A 103 -6.64 16.82 -6.48
C HIS A 103 -6.06 17.23 -7.83
N HIS A 104 -5.13 16.46 -8.37
CA HIS A 104 -4.56 16.73 -9.69
C HIS A 104 -5.59 16.60 -10.81
N GLU A 105 -6.47 15.63 -10.73
CA GLU A 105 -7.57 15.46 -11.69
C GLU A 105 -8.53 16.65 -11.67
N GLU A 106 -8.88 17.13 -10.49
CA GLU A 106 -9.73 18.31 -10.30
C GLU A 106 -9.05 19.56 -10.86
N GLU A 107 -7.78 19.74 -10.62
CA GLU A 107 -7.00 20.87 -11.16
C GLU A 107 -6.95 20.84 -12.68
N ARG A 108 -6.76 19.69 -13.30
CA ARG A 108 -6.81 19.53 -14.75
C ARG A 108 -8.18 19.86 -15.31
N ALA A 109 -9.25 19.40 -14.67
CA ALA A 109 -10.61 19.68 -15.08
C ALA A 109 -10.91 21.19 -15.05
N LYS A 110 -10.45 21.88 -14.03
CA LYS A 110 -10.58 23.35 -13.92
C LYS A 110 -9.84 24.06 -15.04
N LYS A 111 -8.63 23.61 -15.39
CA LYS A 111 -7.84 24.20 -16.48
C LYS A 111 -8.50 24.01 -17.84
N THR A 112 -9.06 22.85 -18.09
CA THR A 112 -9.75 22.56 -19.36
C THR A 112 -11.08 23.26 -19.49
N GLN A 113 -11.74 23.60 -18.37
CA GLN A 113 -13.01 24.34 -18.37
C GLN A 113 -12.82 25.86 -18.45
N LYS A 114 -11.61 26.34 -18.25
CA LYS A 114 -11.33 27.75 -18.33
C LYS A 114 -11.41 28.22 -19.79
N PRO A 115 -12.26 29.22 -20.13
CA PRO A 115 -12.37 29.69 -21.52
C PRO A 115 -11.02 30.18 -22.04
N ALA A 116 -10.65 29.72 -23.23
CA ALA A 116 -9.46 30.19 -23.91
C ALA A 116 -9.57 31.70 -24.20
N GLY A 117 -8.51 32.44 -23.93
CA GLY A 117 -8.48 33.87 -24.23
C GLY A 117 -9.09 34.78 -23.18
N LYS A 118 -9.49 34.26 -22.05
CA LYS A 118 -9.92 35.13 -20.95
C LYS A 118 -8.72 35.81 -20.33
N ARG A 119 -8.71 37.11 -20.38
CA ARG A 119 -7.64 37.97 -19.88
C ARG A 119 -7.92 38.47 -18.47
#